data_d1db8776100ce5ee3ae16631a64886bb
#
_entry.id   d1db8776100ce5ee3ae16631a64886bb
#
_cell.length_a   1.000
_cell.length_b   1.000
_cell.length_c   1.000
_cell.angle_alpha   90.00
_cell.angle_beta   90.00
_cell.angle_gamma   90.00
#
_symmetry.space_group_name_H-M   'P 1'
#
loop_
_entity.id
_entity.type
_entity.pdbx_description
1 polymer ?
#
loop_
_entity_poly.entity_id
_entity_poly.type
_entity_poly.pdbx_seq_one_letter_code
_entity_poly.pdbx_strand_id
1 'polypeptide(L)'
;MLKDDPNVRVFVAAGCKTPKDMDVIDAARVLGEFLGKRKYTYLQGCNEKGIMGATYNEFIKYNDQVKLVDLSVVYFDSYREGMVGERLSSNCLNTRLKTFADNTDILVVLPGANGTLHEFTTFFELNRQYPNAYEIILVNINGFYDKLLEFYRVQESQDLCHEGEFDSLVNVVSNIDEAIEIIKNYKKRPAVNRFLPKYKREK
;
A
#
# COMPACT_ATOMS: atom_id res chain seq x y z
N MET A 1 12.69 22.01 -9.60
CA MET A 1 12.75 20.67 -8.99
C MET A 1 12.07 20.78 -7.63
N LEU A 2 10.90 20.17 -7.45
CA LEU A 2 10.29 20.02 -6.12
C LEU A 2 11.26 19.17 -5.30
N LYS A 3 11.67 19.64 -4.10
CA LYS A 3 12.45 18.83 -3.17
C LYS A 3 11.58 17.67 -2.74
N ASP A 4 12.07 16.44 -2.93
CA ASP A 4 11.46 15.24 -2.37
C ASP A 4 11.31 15.44 -0.86
N ASP A 5 10.11 15.19 -0.32
CA ASP A 5 9.92 15.17 1.13
C ASP A 5 10.33 13.77 1.65
N PRO A 6 11.47 13.65 2.34
CA PRO A 6 11.96 12.36 2.84
C PRO A 6 11.03 11.75 3.92
N ASN A 7 10.03 12.52 4.38
CA ASN A 7 9.07 12.06 5.38
C ASN A 7 7.84 11.37 4.76
N VAL A 8 7.79 11.16 3.44
CA VAL A 8 6.70 10.41 2.80
C VAL A 8 6.84 8.91 3.13
N ARG A 9 5.74 8.32 3.58
CA ARG A 9 5.65 6.94 4.04
C ARG A 9 4.85 6.13 3.03
N VAL A 10 5.50 5.17 2.39
CA VAL A 10 4.90 4.35 1.33
C VAL A 10 4.72 2.92 1.83
N PHE A 11 3.48 2.49 1.95
CA PHE A 11 3.15 1.09 2.19
C PHE A 11 2.97 0.37 0.85
N VAL A 12 3.70 -0.72 0.66
CA VAL A 12 3.54 -1.59 -0.51
C VAL A 12 2.85 -2.88 -0.07
N ALA A 13 1.58 -2.99 -0.41
CA ALA A 13 0.80 -4.21 -0.24
C ALA A 13 1.04 -5.13 -1.44
N ALA A 14 1.56 -6.33 -1.21
CA ALA A 14 1.95 -7.25 -2.28
C ALA A 14 1.93 -8.72 -1.83
N GLY A 15 1.99 -9.64 -2.80
CA GLY A 15 2.07 -11.07 -2.53
C GLY A 15 3.43 -11.50 -1.96
N CYS A 16 3.41 -12.43 -0.99
CA CYS A 16 4.60 -13.04 -0.41
C CYS A 16 5.11 -14.29 -1.17
N LYS A 17 4.44 -14.68 -2.25
CA LYS A 17 4.86 -15.78 -3.13
C LYS A 17 5.37 -15.24 -4.45
N THR A 18 6.28 -15.98 -5.08
CA THR A 18 6.75 -15.66 -6.43
C THR A 18 5.63 -15.98 -7.42
N PRO A 19 5.17 -14.99 -8.20
CA PRO A 19 4.15 -15.21 -9.22
C PRO A 19 4.73 -15.95 -10.42
N LYS A 20 3.86 -16.47 -11.29
CA LYS A 20 4.29 -17.02 -12.60
C LYS A 20 4.68 -15.90 -13.56
N ASP A 21 4.02 -14.77 -13.45
CA ASP A 21 4.29 -13.57 -14.24
C ASP A 21 5.48 -12.82 -13.62
N MET A 22 6.61 -12.84 -14.30
CA MET A 22 7.85 -12.23 -13.82
C MET A 22 7.87 -10.70 -13.99
N ASP A 23 7.02 -10.14 -14.85
CA ASP A 23 6.89 -8.68 -15.00
C ASP A 23 6.51 -8.03 -13.67
N VAL A 24 5.73 -8.74 -12.85
CA VAL A 24 5.36 -8.31 -11.50
C VAL A 24 6.56 -8.21 -10.57
N ILE A 25 7.51 -9.15 -10.67
CA ILE A 25 8.76 -9.14 -9.88
C ILE A 25 9.65 -7.99 -10.31
N ASP A 26 9.76 -7.75 -11.62
CA ASP A 26 10.60 -6.67 -12.15
C ASP A 26 10.00 -5.30 -11.80
N ALA A 27 8.68 -5.13 -11.89
CA ALA A 27 7.99 -3.95 -11.40
C ALA A 27 8.23 -3.68 -9.90
N ALA A 28 8.19 -4.75 -9.08
CA ALA A 28 8.46 -4.65 -7.64
C ALA A 28 9.91 -4.20 -7.35
N ARG A 29 10.90 -4.69 -8.12
CA ARG A 29 12.30 -4.24 -8.02
C ARG A 29 12.46 -2.78 -8.39
N VAL A 30 11.87 -2.36 -9.53
CA VAL A 30 11.90 -0.96 -9.98
C VAL A 30 11.31 -0.04 -8.92
N LEU A 31 10.18 -0.42 -8.32
CA LEU A 31 9.57 0.34 -7.22
C LEU A 31 10.51 0.41 -6.01
N GLY A 32 11.09 -0.71 -5.58
CA GLY A 32 12.01 -0.76 -4.44
C GLY A 32 13.22 0.15 -4.64
N GLU A 33 13.87 0.08 -5.81
CA GLU A 33 14.97 0.96 -6.18
C GLU A 33 14.59 2.43 -6.14
N PHE A 34 13.45 2.78 -6.75
CA PHE A 34 12.94 4.15 -6.77
C PHE A 34 12.72 4.70 -5.36
N LEU A 35 11.98 3.96 -4.52
CA LEU A 35 11.69 4.38 -3.14
C LEU A 35 12.96 4.51 -2.31
N GLY A 36 13.90 3.57 -2.45
CA GLY A 36 15.17 3.58 -1.73
C GLY A 36 16.06 4.77 -2.12
N LYS A 37 16.22 5.05 -3.41
CA LYS A 37 16.98 6.20 -3.91
C LYS A 37 16.39 7.55 -3.49
N ARG A 38 15.06 7.64 -3.34
CA ARG A 38 14.34 8.84 -2.89
C ARG A 38 14.33 9.01 -1.38
N LYS A 39 14.85 8.04 -0.62
CA LYS A 39 14.91 8.07 0.84
C LYS A 39 13.53 8.14 1.51
N TYR A 40 12.50 7.59 0.86
CA TYR A 40 11.17 7.47 1.46
C TYR A 40 11.19 6.42 2.59
N THR A 41 10.26 6.53 3.54
CA THR A 41 10.03 5.44 4.50
C THR A 41 9.18 4.36 3.83
N TYR A 42 9.70 3.13 3.80
CA TYR A 42 9.02 1.98 3.21
C TYR A 42 8.36 1.10 4.29
N LEU A 43 7.09 0.76 4.08
CA LEU A 43 6.35 -0.16 4.95
C LEU A 43 6.02 -1.45 4.23
N GLN A 44 6.09 -2.57 4.97
CA GLN A 44 5.65 -3.88 4.50
C GLN A 44 5.28 -4.83 5.66
N GLY A 45 4.72 -5.99 5.31
CA GLY A 45 4.23 -7.02 6.23
C GLY A 45 5.26 -8.07 6.65
N CYS A 46 6.52 -7.71 6.88
CA CYS A 46 7.58 -8.61 7.38
C CYS A 46 7.84 -9.87 6.55
N ASN A 47 7.97 -9.73 5.23
CA ASN A 47 8.31 -10.87 4.38
C ASN A 47 9.41 -10.52 3.37
N GLU A 48 10.40 -11.40 3.24
CA GLU A 48 11.54 -11.24 2.31
C GLU A 48 11.42 -12.09 1.04
N LYS A 49 10.24 -12.73 0.81
CA LYS A 49 9.98 -13.58 -0.35
C LYS A 49 8.96 -12.97 -1.30
N GLY A 50 8.91 -13.53 -2.50
CA GLY A 50 7.94 -13.16 -3.52
C GLY A 50 8.05 -11.70 -3.94
N ILE A 51 6.90 -11.09 -4.21
CA ILE A 51 6.82 -9.70 -4.67
C ILE A 51 7.23 -8.74 -3.55
N MET A 52 6.79 -8.99 -2.31
CA MET A 52 7.21 -8.22 -1.13
C MET A 52 8.74 -8.23 -0.98
N GLY A 53 9.35 -9.43 -1.08
CA GLY A 53 10.80 -9.59 -1.00
C GLY A 53 11.54 -8.90 -2.14
N ALA A 54 11.00 -8.92 -3.35
CA ALA A 54 11.60 -8.23 -4.50
C ALA A 54 11.70 -6.72 -4.25
N THR A 55 10.62 -6.10 -3.76
CA THR A 55 10.62 -4.68 -3.38
C THR A 55 11.59 -4.40 -2.23
N TYR A 56 11.54 -5.20 -1.17
CA TYR A 56 12.36 -5.02 0.02
C TYR A 56 13.85 -5.15 -0.26
N ASN A 57 14.26 -6.24 -0.92
CA ASN A 57 15.66 -6.53 -1.20
C ASN A 57 16.30 -5.48 -2.13
N GLU A 58 15.49 -4.87 -2.99
CA GLU A 58 15.99 -3.78 -3.82
C GLU A 58 16.07 -2.47 -3.04
N PHE A 59 15.05 -2.16 -2.22
CA PHE A 59 15.00 -0.95 -1.41
C PHE A 59 16.19 -0.82 -0.44
N ILE A 60 16.52 -1.90 0.28
CA ILE A 60 17.58 -1.88 1.33
C ILE A 60 18.99 -1.67 0.77
N LYS A 61 19.20 -1.80 -0.54
CA LYS A 61 20.48 -1.44 -1.18
C LYS A 61 20.77 0.07 -1.11
N TYR A 62 19.74 0.89 -0.94
CA TYR A 62 19.83 2.35 -1.01
C TYR A 62 19.38 3.06 0.26
N ASN A 63 18.57 2.41 1.09
CA ASN A 63 17.96 3.03 2.27
C ASN A 63 17.61 1.97 3.32
N ASP A 64 17.70 2.32 4.60
CA ASP A 64 17.37 1.48 5.75
C ASP A 64 16.09 1.88 6.48
N GLN A 65 15.41 2.93 6.03
CA GLN A 65 14.16 3.40 6.63
C GLN A 65 12.98 2.49 6.28
N VAL A 66 13.02 1.27 6.79
CA VAL A 66 11.98 0.26 6.62
C VAL A 66 11.19 0.10 7.92
N LYS A 67 9.85 0.04 7.80
CA LYS A 67 8.95 -0.37 8.88
C LYS A 67 8.35 -1.72 8.56
N LEU A 68 8.64 -2.69 9.41
CA LEU A 68 8.20 -4.07 9.30
C LEU A 68 7.00 -4.30 10.23
N VAL A 69 5.79 -4.30 9.68
CA VAL A 69 4.57 -4.46 10.47
C VAL A 69 4.21 -5.95 10.55
N ASP A 70 4.50 -6.57 11.67
CA ASP A 70 4.26 -7.99 11.89
C ASP A 70 2.98 -8.27 12.67
N LEU A 71 2.67 -9.57 12.79
CA LEU A 71 1.62 -10.09 13.62
C LEU A 71 2.25 -11.05 14.63
N SER A 72 2.33 -10.64 15.90
CA SER A 72 3.00 -11.38 16.97
C SER A 72 2.26 -12.66 17.39
N VAL A 73 0.98 -12.81 17.00
CA VAL A 73 0.18 -14.00 17.27
C VAL A 73 0.33 -14.98 16.09
N VAL A 74 1.02 -16.03 16.37
CA VAL A 74 1.62 -16.97 15.44
C VAL A 74 0.61 -17.88 14.75
N TYR A 75 0.40 -17.71 13.45
CA TYR A 75 0.14 -18.80 12.52
C TYR A 75 0.95 -18.66 11.21
N PHE A 76 1.60 -17.53 11.02
CA PHE A 76 2.52 -17.33 9.89
C PHE A 76 3.82 -16.80 10.45
N ASP A 77 4.86 -17.57 10.30
CA ASP A 77 6.23 -17.17 10.59
C ASP A 77 6.64 -16.09 9.58
N SER A 78 6.11 -14.88 9.78
CA SER A 78 6.22 -13.78 8.82
C SER A 78 7.47 -12.95 9.06
N TYR A 79 7.98 -12.94 10.30
CA TYR A 79 9.21 -12.24 10.64
C TYR A 79 10.42 -13.16 10.50
N ARG A 80 11.45 -12.67 9.84
CA ARG A 80 12.75 -13.32 9.78
C ARG A 80 13.78 -12.50 10.51
N GLU A 81 14.55 -13.18 11.37
CA GLU A 81 15.75 -12.60 11.97
C GLU A 81 16.68 -12.09 10.88
N GLY A 82 17.22 -10.87 11.07
CA GLY A 82 18.14 -10.25 10.14
C GLY A 82 17.54 -9.32 9.11
N MET A 83 16.21 -9.18 9.01
CA MET A 83 15.62 -8.12 8.20
C MET A 83 15.96 -6.74 8.74
N VAL A 84 16.43 -5.85 7.86
CA VAL A 84 16.71 -4.44 8.18
C VAL A 84 15.41 -3.68 8.33
N GLY A 85 15.28 -2.87 9.39
CA GLY A 85 14.14 -1.99 9.63
C GLY A 85 13.62 -1.99 11.04
N GLU A 86 12.74 -1.02 11.33
CA GLU A 86 12.02 -0.91 12.59
C GLU A 86 10.86 -1.92 12.63
N ARG A 87 10.82 -2.76 13.66
CA ARG A 87 9.73 -3.73 13.82
C ARG A 87 8.56 -3.12 14.59
N LEU A 88 7.39 -3.15 13.99
CA LEU A 88 6.12 -2.70 14.58
C LEU A 88 5.23 -3.93 14.80
N SER A 89 5.27 -4.51 16.01
CA SER A 89 4.52 -5.71 16.35
C SER A 89 3.07 -5.40 16.70
N SER A 90 2.16 -6.23 16.18
CA SER A 90 0.72 -6.16 16.43
C SER A 90 0.22 -7.47 17.02
N ASN A 91 -0.72 -7.41 17.96
CA ASN A 91 -1.25 -8.59 18.64
C ASN A 91 -2.49 -9.22 17.96
N CYS A 92 -3.09 -8.52 17.02
CA CYS A 92 -4.19 -9.04 16.21
C CYS A 92 -4.23 -8.35 14.84
N LEU A 93 -5.02 -8.90 13.93
CA LEU A 93 -5.12 -8.43 12.55
C LEU A 93 -5.62 -6.98 12.47
N ASN A 94 -6.59 -6.61 13.30
CA ASN A 94 -7.15 -5.25 13.31
C ASN A 94 -6.11 -4.22 13.77
N THR A 95 -5.33 -4.52 14.82
CA THR A 95 -4.23 -3.64 15.25
C THR A 95 -3.13 -3.56 14.22
N ARG A 96 -2.85 -4.64 13.48
CA ARG A 96 -1.90 -4.63 12.37
C ARG A 96 -2.35 -3.71 11.24
N LEU A 97 -3.60 -3.79 10.81
CA LEU A 97 -4.17 -2.90 9.80
C LEU A 97 -4.14 -1.44 10.26
N LYS A 98 -4.48 -1.20 11.54
CA LYS A 98 -4.37 0.13 12.13
C LYS A 98 -2.92 0.63 12.11
N THR A 99 -1.95 -0.21 12.44
CA THR A 99 -0.52 0.15 12.42
C THR A 99 -0.07 0.53 11.00
N PHE A 100 -0.50 -0.21 9.98
CA PHE A 100 -0.27 0.19 8.59
C PHE A 100 -0.88 1.56 8.31
N ALA A 101 -2.16 1.75 8.63
CA ALA A 101 -2.88 2.98 8.35
C ALA A 101 -2.25 4.21 9.03
N ASP A 102 -1.82 4.08 10.29
CA ASP A 102 -1.18 5.17 11.05
C ASP A 102 0.19 5.58 10.49
N ASN A 103 0.86 4.68 9.79
CA ASN A 103 2.21 4.88 9.28
C ASN A 103 2.29 5.06 7.76
N THR A 104 1.17 5.24 7.06
CA THR A 104 1.11 5.34 5.60
C THR A 104 0.63 6.70 5.14
N ASP A 105 1.22 7.22 4.09
CA ASP A 105 0.74 8.36 3.32
C ASP A 105 0.28 7.90 1.93
N ILE A 106 1.02 6.98 1.32
CA ILE A 106 0.74 6.38 0.01
C ILE A 106 0.65 4.87 0.15
N LEU A 107 -0.42 4.27 -0.34
CA LEU A 107 -0.55 2.82 -0.51
C LEU A 107 -0.32 2.47 -1.99
N VAL A 108 0.67 1.63 -2.25
CA VAL A 108 0.86 0.99 -3.57
C VAL A 108 0.44 -0.46 -3.47
N VAL A 109 -0.48 -0.89 -4.30
CA VAL A 109 -1.01 -2.25 -4.34
C VAL A 109 -0.47 -2.96 -5.57
N LEU A 110 0.48 -3.86 -5.38
CA LEU A 110 0.97 -4.78 -6.40
C LEU A 110 0.15 -6.08 -6.40
N PRO A 111 0.24 -6.91 -7.43
CA PRO A 111 -0.44 -8.21 -7.45
C PRO A 111 -0.21 -9.02 -6.17
N GLY A 112 -1.30 -9.57 -5.63
CA GLY A 112 -1.27 -10.32 -4.38
C GLY A 112 -2.55 -11.12 -4.13
N ALA A 113 -2.56 -11.85 -3.02
CA ALA A 113 -3.70 -12.69 -2.63
C ALA A 113 -4.58 -11.97 -1.58
N ASN A 114 -5.36 -12.75 -0.82
CA ASN A 114 -6.35 -12.23 0.13
C ASN A 114 -5.79 -11.23 1.15
N GLY A 115 -4.55 -11.40 1.61
CA GLY A 115 -3.92 -10.44 2.52
C GLY A 115 -3.76 -9.06 1.88
N THR A 116 -3.28 -9.02 0.65
CA THR A 116 -3.15 -7.79 -0.14
C THR A 116 -4.50 -7.14 -0.42
N LEU A 117 -5.52 -7.95 -0.76
CA LEU A 117 -6.89 -7.43 -0.94
C LEU A 117 -7.47 -6.89 0.36
N HIS A 118 -7.23 -7.55 1.50
CA HIS A 118 -7.68 -7.07 2.80
C HIS A 118 -7.03 -5.73 3.18
N GLU A 119 -5.73 -5.59 2.94
CA GLU A 119 -5.02 -4.34 3.12
C GLU A 119 -5.59 -3.25 2.20
N PHE A 120 -5.74 -3.55 0.91
CA PHE A 120 -6.32 -2.61 -0.07
C PHE A 120 -7.74 -2.16 0.31
N THR A 121 -8.66 -3.11 0.59
CA THR A 121 -10.05 -2.79 0.91
C THR A 121 -10.17 -2.01 2.22
N THR A 122 -9.27 -2.24 3.19
CA THR A 122 -9.21 -1.44 4.42
C THR A 122 -8.89 0.02 4.11
N PHE A 123 -7.88 0.29 3.29
CA PHE A 123 -7.52 1.66 2.92
C PHE A 123 -8.57 2.32 2.03
N PHE A 124 -9.18 1.55 1.13
CA PHE A 124 -10.31 2.00 0.31
C PHE A 124 -11.47 2.47 1.20
N GLU A 125 -11.88 1.65 2.17
CA GLU A 125 -12.94 2.00 3.10
C GLU A 125 -12.57 3.21 3.98
N LEU A 126 -11.31 3.31 4.41
CA LEU A 126 -10.84 4.49 5.14
C LEU A 126 -10.94 5.76 4.30
N ASN A 127 -10.63 5.70 2.99
CA ASN A 127 -10.80 6.85 2.09
C ASN A 127 -12.29 7.20 1.86
N ARG A 128 -13.20 6.21 1.85
CA ARG A 128 -14.65 6.46 1.79
C ARG A 128 -15.13 7.24 3.02
N GLN A 129 -14.64 6.87 4.20
CA GLN A 129 -15.01 7.51 5.47
C GLN A 129 -14.30 8.85 5.70
N TYR A 130 -13.06 8.95 5.24
CA TYR A 130 -12.17 10.09 5.42
C TYR A 130 -11.54 10.48 4.08
N PRO A 131 -12.29 11.19 3.21
CA PRO A 131 -11.83 11.48 1.85
C PRO A 131 -10.41 12.06 1.80
N ASN A 132 -9.61 11.53 0.91
CA ASN A 132 -8.20 11.92 0.73
C ASN A 132 -7.28 11.64 1.94
N ALA A 133 -7.62 10.67 2.81
CA ALA A 133 -6.73 10.26 3.89
C ALA A 133 -5.44 9.63 3.36
N TYR A 134 -5.52 8.89 2.27
CA TYR A 134 -4.40 8.21 1.63
C TYR A 134 -4.37 8.45 0.13
N GLU A 135 -3.20 8.42 -0.47
CA GLU A 135 -3.05 8.19 -1.90
C GLU A 135 -3.05 6.69 -2.14
N ILE A 136 -4.00 6.16 -2.92
CA ILE A 136 -4.09 4.73 -3.23
C ILE A 136 -3.77 4.53 -4.70
N ILE A 137 -2.79 3.68 -4.99
CA ILE A 137 -2.34 3.34 -6.35
C ILE A 137 -2.47 1.83 -6.52
N LEU A 138 -3.41 1.38 -7.36
CA LEU A 138 -3.60 -0.02 -7.72
C LEU A 138 -2.89 -0.30 -9.04
N VAL A 139 -1.83 -1.10 -9.00
CA VAL A 139 -1.01 -1.40 -10.18
C VAL A 139 -1.54 -2.67 -10.84
N ASN A 140 -2.27 -2.50 -11.92
CA ASN A 140 -2.95 -3.58 -12.67
C ASN A 140 -2.06 -4.16 -13.77
N ILE A 141 -0.92 -4.75 -13.37
CA ILE A 141 0.03 -5.36 -14.30
C ILE A 141 -0.66 -6.52 -15.04
N ASN A 142 -0.59 -6.50 -16.37
CA ASN A 142 -1.13 -7.54 -17.25
C ASN A 142 -2.60 -7.92 -16.93
N GLY A 143 -3.40 -6.97 -16.44
CA GLY A 143 -4.82 -7.19 -16.15
C GLY A 143 -5.09 -8.04 -14.89
N PHE A 144 -4.12 -8.19 -14.00
CA PHE A 144 -4.27 -9.01 -12.78
C PHE A 144 -5.52 -8.67 -11.96
N TYR A 145 -5.87 -7.38 -11.91
CA TYR A 145 -7.01 -6.87 -11.14
C TYR A 145 -8.29 -6.63 -11.98
N ASP A 146 -8.32 -7.01 -13.27
CA ASP A 146 -9.47 -6.74 -14.15
C ASP A 146 -10.78 -7.24 -13.55
N LYS A 147 -10.80 -8.45 -12.97
CA LYS A 147 -12.00 -9.01 -12.34
C LYS A 147 -12.44 -8.30 -11.08
N LEU A 148 -11.49 -7.76 -10.32
CA LEU A 148 -11.77 -6.92 -9.16
C LEU A 148 -12.38 -5.58 -9.61
N LEU A 149 -11.82 -4.95 -10.63
CA LEU A 149 -12.33 -3.71 -11.20
C LEU A 149 -13.72 -3.90 -11.81
N GLU A 150 -13.94 -5.02 -12.50
CA GLU A 150 -15.26 -5.41 -12.99
C GLU A 150 -16.29 -5.53 -11.85
N PHE A 151 -15.89 -6.13 -10.72
CA PHE A 151 -16.76 -6.25 -9.55
C PHE A 151 -17.17 -4.88 -8.97
N TYR A 152 -16.27 -3.90 -8.89
CA TYR A 152 -16.63 -2.54 -8.47
C TYR A 152 -17.59 -1.87 -9.43
N ARG A 153 -17.42 -2.06 -10.76
CA ARG A 153 -18.38 -1.55 -11.77
C ARG A 153 -19.76 -2.21 -11.65
N VAL A 154 -19.80 -3.51 -11.30
CA VAL A 154 -21.08 -4.20 -11.03
C VAL A 154 -21.77 -3.59 -9.81
N GLN A 155 -21.05 -3.29 -8.72
CA GLN A 155 -21.64 -2.62 -7.55
C GLN A 155 -22.25 -1.27 -7.93
N GLU A 156 -21.56 -0.48 -8.73
CA GLU A 156 -22.05 0.81 -9.23
C GLU A 156 -23.28 0.64 -10.11
N SER A 157 -23.28 -0.30 -11.05
CA SER A 157 -24.43 -0.58 -11.93
C SER A 157 -25.67 -1.10 -11.20
N GLN A 158 -25.52 -1.55 -9.96
CA GLN A 158 -26.60 -2.02 -9.10
C GLN A 158 -26.99 -0.96 -8.03
N ASP A 159 -26.51 0.27 -8.16
CA ASP A 159 -26.75 1.36 -7.20
C ASP A 159 -26.32 1.03 -5.74
N LEU A 160 -25.30 0.15 -5.57
CA LEU A 160 -24.78 -0.22 -4.26
C LEU A 160 -23.71 0.75 -3.74
N CYS A 161 -23.21 1.64 -4.58
CA CYS A 161 -22.30 2.72 -4.26
C CYS A 161 -22.58 3.92 -5.18
N HIS A 162 -21.90 5.05 -4.95
CA HIS A 162 -22.06 6.23 -5.81
C HIS A 162 -21.33 6.05 -7.15
N GLU A 163 -21.88 6.61 -8.20
CA GLU A 163 -21.25 6.65 -9.53
C GLU A 163 -19.86 7.32 -9.44
N GLY A 164 -18.84 6.65 -10.01
CA GLY A 164 -17.45 7.11 -9.97
C GLY A 164 -16.79 7.07 -8.59
N GLU A 165 -17.42 6.44 -7.58
CA GLU A 165 -16.86 6.39 -6.22
C GLU A 165 -15.49 5.73 -6.20
N PHE A 166 -15.34 4.58 -6.86
CA PHE A 166 -14.07 3.86 -6.90
C PHE A 166 -12.98 4.69 -7.57
N ASP A 167 -13.24 5.24 -8.75
CA ASP A 167 -12.28 6.01 -9.54
C ASP A 167 -11.88 7.33 -8.86
N SER A 168 -12.74 7.87 -8.00
CA SER A 168 -12.43 9.06 -7.20
C SER A 168 -11.50 8.80 -6.02
N LEU A 169 -11.34 7.55 -5.59
CA LEU A 169 -10.59 7.14 -4.40
C LEU A 169 -9.33 6.34 -4.69
N VAL A 170 -9.21 5.77 -5.91
CA VAL A 170 -8.14 4.86 -6.30
C VAL A 170 -7.58 5.24 -7.67
N ASN A 171 -6.27 5.43 -7.76
CA ASN A 171 -5.58 5.55 -9.02
C ASN A 171 -5.26 4.15 -9.56
N VAL A 172 -5.94 3.73 -10.61
CA VAL A 172 -5.62 2.48 -11.32
C VAL A 172 -4.61 2.78 -12.41
N VAL A 173 -3.47 2.10 -12.39
CA VAL A 173 -2.39 2.26 -13.37
C VAL A 173 -2.03 0.90 -13.98
N SER A 174 -1.53 0.91 -15.21
CA SER A 174 -1.24 -0.32 -15.97
C SER A 174 0.16 -0.85 -15.71
N ASN A 175 1.07 0.00 -15.23
CA ASN A 175 2.48 -0.33 -15.04
C ASN A 175 3.10 0.46 -13.88
N ILE A 176 4.34 0.11 -13.53
CA ILE A 176 5.01 0.71 -12.39
C ILE A 176 5.50 2.14 -12.64
N ASP A 177 5.78 2.50 -13.89
CA ASP A 177 6.26 3.85 -14.23
C ASP A 177 5.16 4.89 -14.00
N GLU A 178 3.91 4.56 -14.34
CA GLU A 178 2.74 5.40 -14.03
C GLU A 178 2.55 5.57 -12.53
N ALA A 179 2.72 4.49 -11.74
CA ALA A 179 2.66 4.56 -10.28
C ALA A 179 3.75 5.48 -9.72
N ILE A 180 4.97 5.37 -10.22
CA ILE A 180 6.11 6.22 -9.84
C ILE A 180 5.83 7.68 -10.15
N GLU A 181 5.21 8.02 -11.27
CA GLU A 181 4.84 9.39 -11.59
C GLU A 181 3.82 9.97 -10.61
N ILE A 182 2.84 9.19 -10.17
CA ILE A 182 1.91 9.62 -9.12
C ILE A 182 2.66 9.87 -7.80
N ILE A 183 3.56 8.96 -7.40
CA ILE A 183 4.35 9.10 -6.17
C ILE A 183 5.25 10.34 -6.22
N LYS A 184 5.90 10.63 -7.34
CA LYS A 184 6.74 11.84 -7.54
C LYS A 184 5.95 13.14 -7.37
N ASN A 185 4.69 13.14 -7.80
CA ASN A 185 3.82 14.31 -7.76
C ASN A 185 3.02 14.41 -6.45
N TYR A 186 3.14 13.43 -5.56
CA TYR A 186 2.43 13.42 -4.28
C TYR A 186 2.84 14.62 -3.42
N LYS A 187 1.82 15.30 -2.88
CA LYS A 187 2.01 16.36 -1.88
C LYS A 187 1.47 15.87 -0.56
N LYS A 188 2.34 15.79 0.44
CA LYS A 188 1.94 15.35 1.78
C LYS A 188 0.77 16.17 2.29
N ARG A 189 -0.30 15.49 2.64
CA ARG A 189 -1.52 16.10 3.18
C ARG A 189 -1.33 16.33 4.68
N PRO A 190 -1.97 17.38 5.27
CA PRO A 190 -1.98 17.55 6.72
C PRO A 190 -2.44 16.27 7.39
N ALA A 191 -1.83 15.93 8.55
CA ALA A 191 -2.27 14.80 9.34
C ALA A 191 -3.73 15.01 9.75
N VAL A 192 -4.64 14.38 9.04
CA VAL A 192 -6.04 14.27 9.46
C VAL A 192 -6.04 13.27 10.61
N ASN A 193 -6.70 13.61 11.73
CA ASN A 193 -6.90 12.60 12.78
C ASN A 193 -7.88 11.55 12.24
N ARG A 194 -7.32 10.51 11.62
CA ARG A 194 -7.98 9.49 10.79
C ARG A 194 -8.94 8.61 11.56
N PHE A 195 -9.00 8.78 12.90
CA PHE A 195 -9.80 7.98 13.82
C PHE A 195 -10.76 8.79 14.68
N LEU A 196 -10.82 10.13 14.51
CA LEU A 196 -11.86 10.93 15.15
C LEU A 196 -13.09 10.94 14.25
N PRO A 197 -14.25 10.47 14.72
CA PRO A 197 -15.48 10.59 13.97
C PRO A 197 -15.78 12.07 13.69
N LYS A 198 -16.13 12.38 12.44
CA LYS A 198 -16.56 13.72 11.99
C LYS A 198 -17.83 14.24 12.70
N TYR A 199 -18.33 13.57 13.72
CA TYR A 199 -19.56 13.88 14.44
C TYR A 199 -19.44 14.98 15.49
N LYS A 200 -18.34 15.71 15.55
CA LYS A 200 -18.34 17.04 16.16
C LYS A 200 -18.53 18.12 15.09
N ARG A 201 -19.57 17.96 14.26
CA ARG A 201 -20.07 19.07 13.49
C ARG A 201 -21.08 19.80 14.38
N GLU A 202 -20.67 20.96 14.82
CA GLU A 202 -21.46 22.17 15.11
C GLU A 202 -22.82 21.94 15.79
N LYS A 203 -22.86 22.28 17.07
CA LYS A 203 -24.02 22.92 17.65
C LYS A 203 -23.92 24.43 17.46
#